data_4c5e0659be7120400d0e29d622a4a08d
#
_entry.id   4c5e0659be7120400d0e29d622a4a08d
#
_cell.length_a   1.000
_cell.length_b   1.000
_cell.length_c   1.000
_cell.angle_alpha   90.00
_cell.angle_beta   90.00
_cell.angle_gamma   90.00
#
_symmetry.space_group_name_H-M   'P 1'
#
loop_
_entity.id
_entity.type
_entity.pdbx_description
1 polymer ?
#
loop_
_entity_poly.entity_id
_entity_poly.type
_entity_poly.pdbx_seq_one_letter_code
_entity_poly.pdbx_strand_id
1 'polypeptide(L)' 'MKREMWVARDKNNSLWLFLDEKPEKNEEVEMWTTLEMKVVKLDIRLFPEVKWSDKEPTKVKLEIVK' A
#
# COMPACT_ATOMS: atom_id res chain seq x y z
N MET A 1 -13.91 -2.59 16.09
CA MET A 1 -12.88 -3.30 15.33
C MET A 1 -11.95 -2.30 14.66
N LYS A 2 -10.66 -2.55 14.81
CA LYS A 2 -9.68 -1.74 14.11
C LYS A 2 -9.38 -2.36 12.77
N ARG A 3 -9.56 -1.61 11.69
CA ARG A 3 -9.12 -2.01 10.37
C ARG A 3 -7.74 -1.42 10.12
N GLU A 4 -6.81 -2.28 9.77
CA GLU A 4 -5.46 -1.83 9.43
C GLU A 4 -5.36 -1.63 7.93
N MET A 5 -4.60 -0.60 7.53
CA MET A 5 -4.41 -0.26 6.14
C MET A 5 -2.97 0.16 5.91
N TRP A 6 -2.47 -0.16 4.72
CA TRP A 6 -1.12 0.23 4.32
C TRP A 6 -1.16 0.77 2.90
N VAL A 7 -0.22 1.67 2.62
CA VAL A 7 -0.02 2.20 1.27
C VAL A 7 1.36 1.78 0.82
N ALA A 8 1.47 1.29 -0.40
CA ALA A 8 2.75 0.91 -0.98
C ALA A 8 2.76 1.19 -2.47
N ARG A 9 3.94 1.47 -3.00
CA ARG A 9 4.12 1.80 -4.42
C ARG A 9 4.94 0.72 -5.09
N ASP A 10 4.42 0.21 -6.22
CA ASP A 10 5.14 -0.76 -7.02
C ASP A 10 6.25 -0.09 -7.84
N LYS A 11 7.15 -0.89 -8.37
CA LYS A 11 8.28 -0.37 -9.14
C LYS A 11 7.83 0.40 -10.39
N ASN A 12 6.68 0.04 -10.95
CA ASN A 12 6.11 0.73 -12.10
C ASN A 12 5.39 2.04 -11.76
N ASN A 13 5.51 2.51 -10.50
CA ASN A 13 4.89 3.72 -9.99
C ASN A 13 3.41 3.59 -9.61
N SER A 14 2.80 2.43 -9.77
CA SER A 14 1.42 2.22 -9.34
C SER A 14 1.32 2.27 -7.81
N LEU A 15 0.32 2.99 -7.31
CA LEU A 15 0.11 3.18 -5.88
C LEU A 15 -1.13 2.41 -5.43
N TRP A 16 -0.98 1.64 -4.35
CA TRP A 16 -2.04 0.76 -3.87
C TRP A 16 -2.30 0.93 -2.38
N LEU A 17 -3.57 0.85 -2.01
CA LEU A 17 -4.01 0.76 -0.62
C LEU A 17 -4.35 -0.70 -0.32
N PHE A 18 -3.71 -1.25 0.71
CA PHE A 18 -3.91 -2.64 1.13
C PHE A 18 -4.75 -2.67 2.39
N LEU A 19 -5.80 -3.47 2.37
CA LEU A 19 -6.76 -3.55 3.48
C LEU A 19 -6.55 -4.83 4.28
N ASP A 20 -6.55 -4.69 5.61
CA ASP A 20 -6.58 -5.78 6.58
C ASP A 20 -5.37 -6.70 6.60
N GLU A 21 -4.47 -6.61 5.65
CA GLU A 21 -3.27 -7.45 5.59
C GLU A 21 -2.07 -6.62 5.17
N LYS A 22 -0.97 -6.74 5.92
CA LYS A 22 0.26 -6.04 5.59
C LYS A 22 0.87 -6.62 4.31
N PRO A 23 1.14 -5.79 3.29
CA PRO A 23 1.74 -6.28 2.06
C PRO A 23 3.21 -6.60 2.25
N GLU A 24 3.70 -7.53 1.45
CA GLU A 24 5.11 -7.87 1.38
C GLU A 24 5.66 -7.51 0.01
N LYS A 25 6.89 -7.02 0.00
CA LYS A 25 7.55 -6.67 -1.26
C LYS A 25 8.03 -7.94 -1.95
N ASN A 26 7.60 -8.13 -3.19
CA ASN A 26 8.06 -9.23 -4.03
C ASN A 26 8.92 -8.65 -5.15
N GLU A 27 10.23 -8.80 -5.02
CA GLU A 27 11.16 -8.22 -5.98
C GLU A 27 11.18 -8.95 -7.32
N GLU A 28 10.76 -10.20 -7.37
CA GLU A 28 10.70 -10.96 -8.62
C GLU A 28 9.66 -10.38 -9.58
N VAL A 29 8.47 -10.04 -9.05
CA VAL A 29 7.41 -9.44 -9.85
C VAL A 29 7.39 -7.92 -9.75
N GLU A 30 8.27 -7.35 -8.91
CA GLU A 30 8.41 -5.91 -8.72
C GLU A 30 7.13 -5.24 -8.24
N MET A 31 6.43 -5.91 -7.31
CA MET A 31 5.16 -5.48 -6.76
C MET A 31 5.06 -5.82 -5.28
N TRP A 32 4.19 -5.08 -4.58
CA TRP A 32 3.79 -5.46 -3.24
C TRP A 32 2.59 -6.41 -3.34
N THR A 33 2.58 -7.46 -2.54
CA THR A 33 1.56 -8.49 -2.63
C THR A 33 1.01 -8.87 -1.26
N THR A 34 -0.23 -9.38 -1.24
CA THR A 34 -0.85 -9.98 -0.07
C THR A 34 -1.53 -11.27 -0.50
N LEU A 35 -1.85 -12.12 0.47
CA LEU A 35 -2.54 -13.37 0.17
C LEU A 35 -3.98 -13.14 -0.29
N GLU A 36 -4.68 -12.20 0.34
CA GLU A 36 -6.09 -11.95 0.03
C GLU A 36 -6.31 -10.94 -1.09
N MET A 37 -5.31 -10.17 -1.41
CA MET A 37 -5.37 -9.17 -2.48
C MET A 37 -6.52 -8.17 -2.34
N LYS A 38 -6.83 -7.78 -1.10
CA LYS A 38 -7.79 -6.72 -0.83
C LYS A 38 -7.13 -5.38 -1.04
N VAL A 39 -7.17 -4.89 -2.26
CA VAL A 39 -6.42 -3.69 -2.64
C VAL A 39 -7.32 -2.70 -3.38
N VAL A 40 -6.98 -1.43 -3.22
CA VAL A 40 -7.62 -0.33 -3.93
C VAL A 40 -6.54 0.46 -4.65
N LYS A 41 -6.70 0.67 -5.94
CA LYS A 41 -5.75 1.48 -6.70
C LYS A 41 -5.96 2.95 -6.39
N LEU A 42 -4.86 3.64 -6.06
CA LEU A 42 -4.88 5.05 -5.74
C LEU A 42 -4.29 5.88 -6.89
N ASP A 43 -4.62 7.18 -6.90
CA ASP A 43 -4.00 8.12 -7.81
C ASP A 43 -2.51 8.18 -7.50
N ILE A 44 -1.67 8.04 -8.52
CA ILE A 44 -0.21 8.00 -8.36
C ILE A 44 0.36 9.29 -7.78
N ARG A 45 -0.40 10.39 -7.79
CA ARG A 45 0.03 11.67 -7.23
C ARG A 45 -0.14 11.74 -5.71
N LEU A 46 -0.90 10.81 -5.13
CA LEU A 46 -1.06 10.74 -3.68
C LEU A 46 0.20 10.14 -3.05
N PHE A 47 0.45 10.49 -1.79
CA PHE A 47 1.55 9.93 -1.01
C PHE A 47 2.89 9.95 -1.75
N PRO A 48 3.37 11.13 -2.18
CA PRO A 48 4.63 11.21 -2.95
C PRO A 48 5.85 10.69 -2.17
N GLU A 49 5.76 10.63 -0.85
CA GLU A 49 6.81 10.08 0.01
C GLU A 49 6.88 8.56 -0.02
N VAL A 50 5.84 7.89 -0.52
CA VAL A 50 5.81 6.43 -0.61
C VAL A 50 6.45 5.99 -1.92
N LYS A 51 7.50 5.18 -1.82
CA LYS A 51 8.33 4.80 -2.97
C LYS A 51 8.56 3.30 -3.02
N TRP A 52 8.84 2.78 -4.21
CA TRP A 52 9.22 1.38 -4.36
C TRP A 52 10.46 1.03 -3.53
N SER A 53 11.39 1.97 -3.39
CA SER A 53 12.62 1.74 -2.64
C SER A 53 12.41 1.61 -1.13
N ASP A 54 11.21 1.89 -0.63
CA ASP A 54 10.91 1.74 0.79
C ASP A 54 11.03 0.27 1.19
N LYS A 55 11.61 0.01 2.36
CA LYS A 55 11.76 -1.36 2.87
C LYS A 55 10.48 -1.90 3.48
N GLU A 56 9.60 -1.01 3.93
CA GLU A 56 8.36 -1.36 4.61
C GLU A 56 7.21 -0.57 3.98
N PRO A 57 6.01 -1.13 3.95
CA PRO A 57 4.85 -0.36 3.52
C PRO A 57 4.50 0.70 4.55
N THR A 58 3.84 1.77 4.12
CA THR A 58 3.45 2.84 5.01
C THR A 58 2.09 2.54 5.62
N LYS A 59 2.05 2.42 6.94
CA LYS A 59 0.79 2.21 7.66
C LYS A 59 0.01 3.51 7.71
N VAL A 60 -1.28 3.44 7.37
CA VAL A 60 -2.15 4.61 7.37
C VAL A 60 -3.39 4.35 8.22
N LYS A 61 -3.99 5.43 8.70
CA LYS A 61 -5.24 5.38 9.45
C LYS A 61 -6.31 6.11 8.67
N LEU A 62 -7.48 5.53 8.65
CA LEU A 62 -8.65 6.22 8.15
C LEU A 62 -9.34 6.92 9.32
N GLU A 63 -9.34 8.25 9.31
CA GLU A 63 -10.07 9.04 10.31
C GLU A 63 -11.26 9.68 9.63
N ILE A 64 -12.43 9.46 10.21
CA ILE A 64 -13.63 10.14 9.77
C ILE A 64 -13.82 11.35 10.66
N VAL A 65 -13.61 12.53 10.10
CA VAL A 65 -13.84 13.78 10.80
C VAL A 65 -15.21 14.27 10.41
N LYS A 66 -16.07 14.35 11.40
CA LYS A 66 -17.40 14.91 11.19
C LYS A 66 -17.43 16.38 11.63
#